data_9cd48653551f4e7351fcfa04945cf6ef
#
_entry.id   9cd48653551f4e7351fcfa04945cf6ef
#
_cell.length_a   1.000
_cell.length_b   1.000
_cell.length_c   1.000
_cell.angle_alpha   90.00
_cell.angle_beta   90.00
_cell.angle_gamma   90.00
#
_symmetry.space_group_name_H-M   'P 1'
#
loop_
_entity.id
_entity.type
_entity.pdbx_description
1 polymer ?
#
loop_
_entity_poly.entity_id
_entity_poly.type
_entity_poly.pdbx_seq_one_letter_code
_entity_poly.pdbx_strand_id
1 'polypeptide(L)' 'MKFIKYFITTIISLLFLTNISLAEKWDMALAYGAGNFHSANAAEFAKNVSEKSGGKLTIVTHPGGSLFKGGEIFRAVRT' A
#
# COMPACT_ATOMS: atom_id res chain seq x y z
N MET A 1 -3.35 -35.59 -30.58
CA MET A 1 -2.21 -35.41 -29.67
C MET A 1 -1.53 -34.05 -29.78
N LYS A 2 -1.61 -33.38 -30.93
CA LYS A 2 -1.08 -32.03 -31.08
C LYS A 2 -1.79 -31.01 -30.16
N PHE A 3 -3.06 -31.22 -29.82
CA PHE A 3 -3.86 -30.31 -28.98
C PHE A 3 -3.41 -30.29 -27.52
N ILE A 4 -2.86 -31.39 -27.01
CA ILE A 4 -2.42 -31.48 -25.60
C ILE A 4 -1.21 -30.60 -25.35
N LYS A 5 -0.28 -30.50 -26.31
CA LYS A 5 0.91 -29.62 -26.18
C LYS A 5 0.52 -28.17 -26.07
N TYR A 6 -0.40 -27.69 -26.87
CA TYR A 6 -0.85 -26.28 -26.85
C TYR A 6 -1.63 -25.99 -25.57
N PHE A 7 -2.41 -26.94 -25.08
CA PHE A 7 -3.18 -26.80 -23.85
C PHE A 7 -2.27 -26.63 -22.62
N ILE A 8 -1.22 -27.44 -22.52
CA ILE A 8 -0.24 -27.33 -21.43
C ILE A 8 0.51 -26.01 -21.49
N THR A 9 0.94 -25.57 -22.66
CA THR A 9 1.63 -24.29 -22.84
C THR A 9 0.74 -23.12 -22.42
N THR A 10 -0.54 -23.14 -22.75
CA THR A 10 -1.50 -22.11 -22.37
C THR A 10 -1.69 -22.04 -20.84
N ILE A 11 -1.78 -23.19 -20.17
CA ILE A 11 -1.91 -23.23 -18.70
C ILE A 11 -0.68 -22.65 -18.02
N ILE A 12 0.53 -22.98 -18.50
CA ILE A 12 1.77 -22.45 -17.95
C ILE A 12 1.82 -20.92 -18.11
N SER A 13 1.42 -20.38 -19.25
CA SER A 13 1.37 -18.95 -19.50
C SER A 13 0.39 -18.24 -18.55
N LEU A 14 -0.77 -18.85 -18.28
CA LEU A 14 -1.75 -18.32 -17.34
C LEU A 14 -1.21 -18.29 -15.90
N LEU A 15 -0.46 -19.31 -15.49
CA LEU A 15 0.16 -19.36 -14.18
C LEU A 15 1.19 -18.23 -13.99
N PHE A 16 1.98 -17.92 -15.02
CA PHE A 16 2.89 -16.80 -14.98
C PHE A 16 2.17 -15.45 -14.89
N LEU A 17 1.04 -15.29 -15.59
CA LEU A 17 0.25 -14.07 -15.56
C LEU A 17 -0.45 -13.86 -14.21
N THR A 18 -0.74 -14.92 -13.44
CA THR A 18 -1.36 -14.82 -12.13
C THR A 18 -0.36 -14.52 -11.01
N ASN A 19 0.92 -14.49 -11.31
CA ASN A 19 1.97 -14.20 -10.34
C ASN A 19 2.11 -12.67 -10.16
N ILE A 20 1.01 -12.02 -9.77
CA ILE A 20 0.94 -10.58 -9.51
C ILE A 20 1.34 -10.35 -8.06
N SER A 21 2.28 -9.43 -7.82
CA SER A 21 2.61 -9.02 -6.47
C SER A 21 1.37 -8.40 -5.81
N LEU A 22 1.03 -8.88 -4.62
CA LEU A 22 -0.10 -8.34 -3.86
C LEU A 22 0.16 -6.88 -3.49
N ALA A 23 -0.87 -6.05 -3.59
CA ALA A 23 -0.81 -4.68 -3.13
C ALA A 23 -0.69 -4.67 -1.60
N GLU A 24 0.16 -3.79 -1.08
CA GLU A 24 0.32 -3.59 0.35
C GLU A 24 -0.38 -2.30 0.79
N LYS A 25 -0.90 -2.33 2.00
CA LYS A 25 -1.51 -1.18 2.64
C LYS A 25 -0.80 -0.91 3.95
N TRP A 26 -0.32 0.30 4.13
CA TRP A 26 0.31 0.76 5.36
C TRP A 26 -0.56 1.83 6.01
N ASP A 27 -0.57 1.82 7.34
CA ASP A 27 -1.24 2.86 8.11
C ASP A 27 -0.20 3.81 8.69
N MET A 28 -0.39 5.12 8.48
CA MET A 28 0.51 6.15 8.96
C MET A 28 -0.17 6.97 10.05
N ALA A 29 0.32 6.85 11.28
CA ALA A 29 -0.19 7.62 12.40
C ALA A 29 0.38 9.05 12.36
N LEU A 30 -0.49 10.04 12.52
CA LEU A 30 -0.12 11.46 12.53
C LEU A 30 -0.64 12.12 13.81
N ALA A 31 0.22 12.90 14.44
CA ALA A 31 -0.14 13.61 15.68
C ALA A 31 -1.06 14.81 15.43
N TYR A 32 -0.88 15.49 14.31
CA TYR A 32 -1.59 16.73 14.00
C TYR A 32 -2.86 16.49 13.22
N GLY A 33 -3.84 17.39 13.40
CA GLY A 33 -5.11 17.33 12.69
C GLY A 33 -4.96 17.47 11.18
N ALA A 34 -5.98 17.03 10.44
CA ALA A 34 -5.97 17.02 8.97
C ALA A 34 -5.74 18.40 8.35
N GLY A 35 -6.19 19.46 9.00
CA GLY A 35 -5.98 20.83 8.53
C GLY A 35 -4.59 21.40 8.76
N ASN A 36 -3.75 20.72 9.55
CA ASN A 36 -2.38 21.12 9.79
C ASN A 36 -1.52 20.80 8.57
N PHE A 37 -0.56 21.70 8.25
CA PHE A 37 0.25 21.51 7.04
C PHE A 37 1.12 20.26 7.09
N HIS A 38 1.55 19.80 8.27
CA HIS A 38 2.29 18.54 8.40
C HIS A 38 1.44 17.34 7.97
N SER A 39 0.19 17.30 8.41
CA SER A 39 -0.74 16.23 8.02
C SER A 39 -1.14 16.33 6.55
N ALA A 40 -1.34 17.54 6.03
CA ALA A 40 -1.63 17.75 4.62
C ALA A 40 -0.46 17.30 3.74
N ASN A 41 0.78 17.58 4.15
CA ASN A 41 1.96 17.16 3.43
C ASN A 41 2.11 15.63 3.45
N ALA A 42 1.82 15.00 4.58
CA ALA A 42 1.83 13.53 4.68
C ALA A 42 0.76 12.88 3.78
N ALA A 43 -0.42 13.49 3.69
CA ALA A 43 -1.49 13.01 2.81
C ALA A 43 -1.08 13.10 1.32
N GLU A 44 -0.41 14.18 0.94
CA GLU A 44 0.11 14.33 -0.42
C GLU A 44 1.21 13.32 -0.72
N PHE A 45 2.12 13.09 0.23
CA PHE A 45 3.12 12.03 0.12
C PHE A 45 2.47 10.67 -0.10
N ALA A 46 1.45 10.34 0.68
CA ALA A 46 0.72 9.09 0.56
C ALA A 46 0.08 8.93 -0.82
N LYS A 47 -0.51 10.00 -1.34
CA LYS A 47 -1.09 10.03 -2.69
C LYS A 47 -0.03 9.78 -3.76
N ASN A 48 1.11 10.44 -3.66
CA ASN A 48 2.21 10.29 -4.62
C ASN A 48 2.77 8.86 -4.60
N VAL A 49 2.91 8.26 -3.43
CA VAL A 49 3.37 6.86 -3.32
C VAL A 49 2.40 5.92 -4.01
N SER A 50 1.10 6.09 -3.81
CA SER A 50 0.09 5.28 -4.47
C SER A 50 0.16 5.40 -6.00
N GLU A 51 0.26 6.62 -6.50
CA GLU A 51 0.34 6.88 -7.94
C GLU A 51 1.63 6.33 -8.54
N LYS A 52 2.78 6.62 -7.92
CA LYS A 52 4.10 6.22 -8.46
C LYS A 52 4.34 4.71 -8.37
N SER A 53 3.72 4.05 -7.41
CA SER A 53 3.82 2.59 -7.28
C SER A 53 2.80 1.84 -8.16
N GLY A 54 1.93 2.57 -8.88
CA GLY A 54 0.85 1.96 -9.67
C GLY A 54 -0.16 1.23 -8.81
N GLY A 55 -0.40 1.72 -7.59
CA GLY A 55 -1.31 1.12 -6.63
C GLY A 55 -0.74 -0.08 -5.86
N LYS A 56 0.54 -0.39 -6.04
CA LYS A 56 1.18 -1.52 -5.32
C LYS A 56 1.38 -1.23 -3.83
N LEU A 57 1.53 0.05 -3.47
CA LEU A 57 1.62 0.48 -2.09
C LEU A 57 0.62 1.61 -1.87
N THR A 58 -0.24 1.44 -0.88
CA THR A 58 -1.18 2.48 -0.44
C THR A 58 -0.88 2.81 1.00
N ILE A 59 -0.72 4.10 1.29
CA ILE A 59 -0.51 4.59 2.65
C ILE A 59 -1.79 5.31 3.07
N VAL A 60 -2.41 4.85 4.15
CA VAL A 60 -3.59 5.51 4.73
C VAL A 60 -3.13 6.36 5.90
N THR A 61 -3.38 7.67 5.83
CA THR A 61 -3.00 8.59 6.90
C THR A 61 -4.11 8.65 7.95
N HIS A 62 -3.72 8.71 9.22
CA HIS A 62 -4.62 8.79 10.36
C HIS A 62 -4.28 10.05 11.16
N PRO A 63 -4.82 11.23 10.77
CA PRO A 63 -4.48 12.49 11.42
C PRO A 63 -5.14 12.65 12.79
N GLY A 64 -4.65 13.66 13.54
CA GLY A 64 -5.27 14.05 14.80
C GLY A 64 -5.13 13.05 15.93
N GLY A 65 -4.11 12.20 15.89
CA GLY A 65 -3.93 11.17 16.91
C GLY A 65 -4.99 10.07 16.88
N SER A 66 -5.70 9.92 15.74
CA SER A 66 -6.82 8.97 15.62
C SER A 66 -6.40 7.51 15.70
N LEU A 67 -5.18 7.18 15.28
CA LEU A 67 -4.65 5.82 15.40
C LEU A 67 -3.87 5.66 16.70
N PHE A 68 -2.93 6.56 16.97
CA PHE A 68 -2.16 6.66 18.21
C PHE A 68 -1.94 8.13 18.54
N LYS A 69 -1.95 8.47 19.82
CA LYS A 69 -1.62 9.83 20.27
C LYS A 69 -0.14 10.13 19.98
N GLY A 70 0.17 11.41 19.74
CA GLY A 70 1.51 11.84 19.33
C GLY A 70 2.65 11.27 20.17
N GLY A 71 2.50 11.28 21.49
CA GLY A 71 3.52 10.75 22.41
C GLY A 71 3.70 9.23 22.36
N GLU A 72 2.78 8.52 21.74
CA GLU A 72 2.79 7.06 21.65
C GLU A 72 3.24 6.53 20.28
N ILE A 73 3.31 7.40 19.26
CA ILE A 73 3.56 6.97 17.88
C ILE A 73 4.91 6.26 17.75
N PHE A 74 5.95 6.81 18.33
CA PHE A 74 7.29 6.22 18.22
C PHE A 74 7.34 4.79 18.77
N ARG A 75 6.72 4.59 19.93
CA ARG A 75 6.66 3.25 20.54
C ARG A 75 5.78 2.31 19.70
N ALA A 76 4.65 2.78 19.19
CA ALA A 76 3.73 1.98 18.39
C ALA A 76 4.39 1.47 17.11
N VAL A 77 5.15 2.33 16.42
CA VAL A 77 5.85 1.95 15.19
C VAL A 77 6.96 0.93 15.45
N ARG A 78 7.59 1.02 16.62
CA ARG A 78 8.70 0.15 16.99
C ARG A 78 8.26 -1.26 17.40
N THR A 79 7.04 -1.42 17.83
CA THR A 79 6.50 -2.74 18.23
C THR A 79 5.73 -3.39 17.11
#